data_1cffdabfcd6cadf66467157b444f0665
#
_entry.id   1cffdabfcd6cadf66467157b444f0665
#
_cell.length_a   1.000
_cell.length_b   1.000
_cell.length_c   1.000
_cell.angle_alpha   90.00
_cell.angle_beta   90.00
_cell.angle_gamma   90.00
#
_symmetry.space_group_name_H-M   'P 1'
#
loop_
_entity.id
_entity.type
_entity.pdbx_description
1 polymer ?
#
loop_
_entity_poly.entity_id
_entity_poly.type
_entity_poly.pdbx_seq_one_letter_code
_entity_poly.pdbx_strand_id
1 'polypeptide(L)'
;MSDIQKSNAKFGPAGNSDSFYQEGHSATVEMPKWISERGLDCFEYSFGRGVRMGAEGAKAIRAEAERYGIQLSVHMPYFINLAAEDEEKKKKNLGYFVDSLKAAEALGAKRAVFHPGSASGGNRGEILERACGFFKEIIAALDEMELMNVTLCPETMGKINQLGDLDEVIALCNVDERIWPTIDFGHLHCRGLGAIKSK
;
A
#
# COMPACT_ATOMS: atom_id res chain seq x y z
N MET A 1 -13.81 -22.09 27.77
CA MET A 1 -13.03 -22.15 26.52
C MET A 1 -13.56 -21.05 25.66
N SER A 2 -12.86 -19.92 25.60
CA SER A 2 -13.27 -18.75 24.82
C SER A 2 -13.17 -19.10 23.32
N ASP A 3 -14.27 -18.90 22.60
CA ASP A 3 -14.29 -18.95 21.15
C ASP A 3 -13.25 -17.97 20.61
N ILE A 4 -12.10 -18.51 20.22
CA ILE A 4 -11.16 -17.79 19.40
C ILE A 4 -11.87 -17.61 18.07
N GLN A 5 -12.46 -16.45 17.87
CA GLN A 5 -13.04 -16.05 16.62
C GLN A 5 -11.92 -16.22 15.57
N LYS A 6 -12.07 -17.25 14.72
CA LYS A 6 -11.15 -17.48 13.61
C LYS A 6 -11.16 -16.20 12.77
N SER A 7 -10.14 -15.37 12.92
CA SER A 7 -9.90 -14.29 11.98
C SER A 7 -9.62 -14.98 10.64
N ASN A 8 -10.56 -14.93 9.73
CA ASN A 8 -10.36 -15.48 8.39
C ASN A 8 -9.37 -14.56 7.68
N ALA A 9 -8.08 -14.91 7.77
CA ALA A 9 -7.06 -14.26 6.95
C ALA A 9 -7.47 -14.42 5.49
N LYS A 10 -7.33 -13.33 4.72
CA LYS A 10 -7.61 -13.30 3.29
C LYS A 10 -6.32 -13.44 2.51
N PHE A 11 -6.35 -14.21 1.45
CA PHE A 11 -5.21 -14.48 0.61
C PHE A 11 -5.47 -14.04 -0.82
N GLY A 12 -4.45 -13.51 -1.49
CA GLY A 12 -4.56 -13.06 -2.87
C GLY A 12 -3.26 -12.46 -3.40
N PRO A 13 -3.16 -12.24 -4.70
CA PRO A 13 -1.97 -11.70 -5.34
C PRO A 13 -1.89 -10.17 -5.21
N ALA A 14 -0.65 -9.67 -5.25
CA ALA A 14 -0.32 -8.27 -5.51
C ALA A 14 0.04 -8.11 -6.99
N GLY A 15 -0.78 -7.38 -7.73
CA GLY A 15 -0.67 -7.24 -9.18
C GLY A 15 -1.13 -8.47 -9.96
N ASN A 16 -1.19 -8.33 -11.28
CA ASN A 16 -1.51 -9.45 -12.15
C ASN A 16 -0.34 -10.44 -12.18
N SER A 17 -0.61 -11.71 -11.91
CA SER A 17 0.42 -12.76 -11.89
C SER A 17 0.80 -13.23 -13.30
N ASP A 18 1.99 -13.81 -13.43
CA ASP A 18 2.43 -14.41 -14.70
C ASP A 18 1.47 -15.53 -15.17
N SER A 19 0.94 -16.34 -14.24
CA SER A 19 -0.03 -17.39 -14.56
C SER A 19 -1.33 -16.84 -15.13
N PHE A 20 -1.79 -15.67 -14.68
CA PHE A 20 -2.94 -14.99 -15.26
C PHE A 20 -2.73 -14.69 -16.75
N TYR A 21 -1.57 -14.17 -17.10
CA TYR A 21 -1.23 -13.91 -18.50
C TYR A 21 -1.00 -15.20 -19.32
N GLN A 22 -0.37 -16.23 -18.73
CA GLN A 22 -0.14 -17.53 -19.38
C GLN A 22 -1.45 -18.26 -19.71
N GLU A 23 -2.49 -18.02 -18.93
CA GLU A 23 -3.83 -18.56 -19.17
C GLU A 23 -4.64 -17.78 -20.21
N GLY A 24 -4.04 -16.77 -20.84
CA GLY A 24 -4.63 -15.99 -21.93
C GLY A 24 -5.41 -14.76 -21.50
N HIS A 25 -5.41 -14.42 -20.22
CA HIS A 25 -5.99 -13.19 -19.70
C HIS A 25 -5.08 -11.99 -19.97
N SER A 26 -5.64 -10.79 -20.10
CA SER A 26 -4.85 -9.58 -20.35
C SER A 26 -5.35 -8.34 -19.61
N ALA A 27 -6.64 -8.28 -19.33
CA ALA A 27 -7.27 -7.10 -18.72
C ALA A 27 -7.47 -7.29 -17.22
N THR A 28 -6.99 -6.36 -16.39
CA THR A 28 -7.09 -6.46 -14.92
C THR A 28 -8.53 -6.57 -14.42
N VAL A 29 -9.53 -6.13 -15.18
CA VAL A 29 -10.95 -6.33 -14.84
C VAL A 29 -11.34 -7.82 -14.74
N GLU A 30 -10.58 -8.71 -15.34
CA GLU A 30 -10.79 -10.17 -15.26
C GLU A 30 -10.21 -10.79 -13.97
N MET A 31 -9.31 -10.07 -13.28
CA MET A 31 -8.63 -10.57 -12.07
C MET A 31 -9.59 -11.01 -10.96
N PRO A 32 -10.66 -10.27 -10.61
CA PRO A 32 -11.54 -10.70 -9.53
C PRO A 32 -12.17 -12.08 -9.77
N LYS A 33 -12.63 -12.36 -10.99
CA LYS A 33 -13.13 -13.67 -11.38
C LYS A 33 -12.03 -14.73 -11.28
N TRP A 34 -10.88 -14.49 -11.89
CA TRP A 34 -9.74 -15.40 -11.92
C TRP A 34 -9.25 -15.77 -10.51
N ILE A 35 -9.21 -14.80 -9.57
CA ILE A 35 -8.88 -14.98 -8.16
C ILE A 35 -9.91 -15.85 -7.45
N SER A 36 -11.21 -15.55 -7.64
CA SER A 36 -12.32 -16.30 -7.03
C SER A 36 -12.32 -17.76 -7.45
N GLU A 37 -12.05 -18.06 -8.73
CA GLU A 37 -11.97 -19.44 -9.26
C GLU A 37 -10.83 -20.26 -8.62
N ARG A 38 -9.86 -19.61 -7.97
CA ARG A 38 -8.74 -20.21 -7.23
C ARG A 38 -8.96 -20.27 -5.73
N GLY A 39 -10.15 -19.87 -5.26
CA GLY A 39 -10.47 -19.87 -3.83
C GLY A 39 -9.68 -18.82 -3.06
N LEU A 40 -9.26 -17.75 -3.71
CA LEU A 40 -8.59 -16.60 -3.10
C LEU A 40 -9.59 -15.46 -2.85
N ASP A 41 -9.25 -14.52 -1.93
CA ASP A 41 -10.22 -13.61 -1.32
C ASP A 41 -9.92 -12.13 -1.55
N CYS A 42 -8.70 -11.79 -1.98
CA CYS A 42 -8.29 -10.38 -2.11
C CYS A 42 -7.34 -10.15 -3.29
N PHE A 43 -7.25 -8.90 -3.69
CA PHE A 43 -6.36 -8.46 -4.77
C PHE A 43 -5.80 -7.07 -4.45
N GLU A 44 -4.50 -6.90 -4.60
CA GLU A 44 -3.85 -5.61 -4.52
C GLU A 44 -3.57 -5.06 -5.92
N TYR A 45 -4.18 -3.91 -6.24
CA TYR A 45 -3.93 -3.22 -7.50
C TYR A 45 -2.70 -2.32 -7.39
N SER A 46 -1.70 -2.51 -8.25
CA SER A 46 -0.47 -1.71 -8.22
C SER A 46 -0.54 -0.52 -9.18
N PHE A 47 -0.32 0.68 -8.66
CA PHE A 47 -0.20 1.89 -9.47
C PHE A 47 1.21 2.10 -10.06
N GLY A 48 2.21 1.38 -9.57
CA GLY A 48 3.58 1.37 -10.12
C GLY A 48 4.18 2.78 -10.28
N ARG A 49 4.17 3.30 -11.50
CA ARG A 49 4.75 4.61 -11.84
C ARG A 49 3.73 5.77 -11.83
N GLY A 50 2.60 5.60 -11.20
CA GLY A 50 1.56 6.61 -11.08
C GLY A 50 0.18 6.10 -11.44
N VAL A 51 -0.85 6.81 -10.99
CA VAL A 51 -2.24 6.45 -11.26
C VAL A 51 -2.56 6.76 -12.72
N ARG A 52 -2.81 5.72 -13.51
CA ARG A 52 -3.17 5.81 -14.93
C ARG A 52 -4.57 5.30 -15.22
N MET A 53 -5.24 4.77 -14.21
CA MET A 53 -6.58 4.22 -14.34
C MET A 53 -7.61 5.35 -14.37
N GLY A 54 -8.48 5.33 -15.38
CA GLY A 54 -9.63 6.23 -15.43
C GLY A 54 -10.79 5.73 -14.55
N ALA A 55 -11.73 6.63 -14.25
CA ALA A 55 -12.88 6.34 -13.39
C ALA A 55 -13.72 5.14 -13.86
N GLU A 56 -13.92 4.98 -15.16
CA GLU A 56 -14.70 3.85 -15.72
C GLU A 56 -13.98 2.51 -15.53
N GLY A 57 -12.65 2.48 -15.69
CA GLY A 57 -11.85 1.29 -15.41
C GLY A 57 -11.90 0.89 -13.93
N ALA A 58 -11.81 1.86 -13.02
CA ALA A 58 -11.95 1.63 -11.59
C ALA A 58 -13.33 1.06 -11.23
N LYS A 59 -14.41 1.64 -11.77
CA LYS A 59 -15.77 1.16 -11.54
C LYS A 59 -15.98 -0.26 -12.07
N ALA A 60 -15.42 -0.58 -13.24
CA ALA A 60 -15.54 -1.92 -13.82
C ALA A 60 -14.84 -2.98 -12.94
N ILE A 61 -13.61 -2.70 -12.47
CA ILE A 61 -12.88 -3.60 -11.56
C ILE A 61 -13.64 -3.75 -10.24
N ARG A 62 -14.14 -2.65 -9.67
CA ARG A 62 -14.95 -2.66 -8.46
C ARG A 62 -16.19 -3.54 -8.61
N ALA A 63 -16.95 -3.38 -9.69
CA ALA A 63 -18.16 -4.17 -9.94
C ALA A 63 -17.86 -5.68 -10.00
N GLU A 64 -16.78 -6.07 -10.67
CA GLU A 64 -16.37 -7.47 -10.70
C GLU A 64 -15.84 -7.96 -9.34
N ALA A 65 -15.12 -7.13 -8.59
CA ALA A 65 -14.68 -7.46 -7.24
C ALA A 65 -15.87 -7.67 -6.29
N GLU A 66 -16.87 -6.80 -6.33
CA GLU A 66 -18.11 -6.96 -5.56
C GLU A 66 -18.88 -8.21 -5.97
N ARG A 67 -18.98 -8.50 -7.28
CA ARG A 67 -19.65 -9.68 -7.82
C ARG A 67 -19.04 -11.00 -7.34
N TYR A 68 -17.71 -11.06 -7.25
CA TYR A 68 -16.98 -12.27 -6.86
C TYR A 68 -16.53 -12.27 -5.40
N GLY A 69 -16.92 -11.27 -4.59
CA GLY A 69 -16.57 -11.17 -3.18
C GLY A 69 -15.08 -10.94 -2.89
N ILE A 70 -14.36 -10.34 -3.85
CA ILE A 70 -12.92 -10.05 -3.74
C ILE A 70 -12.70 -8.71 -3.06
N GLN A 71 -11.93 -8.69 -1.98
CA GLN A 71 -11.53 -7.47 -1.30
C GLN A 71 -10.35 -6.81 -2.02
N LEU A 72 -10.47 -5.50 -2.29
CA LEU A 72 -9.43 -4.73 -2.96
C LEU A 72 -8.58 -3.92 -1.98
N SER A 73 -7.28 -3.88 -2.26
CA SER A 73 -6.32 -2.89 -1.76
C SER A 73 -5.56 -2.29 -2.95
N VAL A 74 -4.85 -1.20 -2.72
CA VAL A 74 -3.99 -0.60 -3.74
C VAL A 74 -2.57 -0.47 -3.21
N HIS A 75 -1.58 -0.63 -4.10
CA HIS A 75 -0.20 -0.26 -3.85
C HIS A 75 0.07 1.06 -4.58
N MET A 76 0.43 2.09 -3.81
CA MET A 76 0.67 3.45 -4.31
C MET A 76 1.97 3.52 -5.13
N PRO A 77 2.20 4.61 -5.88
CA PRO A 77 3.42 4.78 -6.66
C PRO A 77 4.68 4.72 -5.79
N TYR A 78 5.70 3.99 -6.25
CA TYR A 78 6.94 3.81 -5.52
C TYR A 78 7.86 5.05 -5.48
N PHE A 79 7.41 6.18 -6.03
CA PHE A 79 8.12 7.47 -5.97
C PHE A 79 7.89 8.24 -4.68
N ILE A 80 6.98 7.79 -3.81
CA ILE A 80 6.68 8.44 -2.54
C ILE A 80 7.95 8.48 -1.68
N ASN A 81 8.19 9.66 -1.08
CA ASN A 81 9.29 9.87 -0.16
C ASN A 81 8.87 10.86 0.94
N LEU A 82 8.51 10.33 2.10
CA LEU A 82 8.11 11.13 3.26
C LEU A 82 9.28 11.97 3.83
N ALA A 83 10.53 11.57 3.56
CA ALA A 83 11.71 12.30 4.01
C ALA A 83 12.14 13.43 3.06
N ALA A 84 11.29 13.84 2.12
CA ALA A 84 11.58 14.94 1.20
C ALA A 84 11.80 16.26 1.96
N GLU A 85 12.87 16.99 1.58
CA GLU A 85 13.22 18.30 2.17
C GLU A 85 12.71 19.47 1.33
N ASP A 86 12.65 19.28 0.05
CA ASP A 86 12.28 20.27 -0.94
C ASP A 86 10.76 20.42 -1.06
N GLU A 87 10.26 21.65 -1.02
CA GLU A 87 8.81 21.93 -1.02
C GLU A 87 8.12 21.48 -2.32
N GLU A 88 8.79 21.53 -3.46
CA GLU A 88 8.21 21.02 -4.72
C GLU A 88 8.07 19.52 -4.66
N LYS A 89 9.07 18.83 -4.06
CA LYS A 89 8.99 17.37 -3.85
C LYS A 89 7.89 17.02 -2.86
N LYS A 90 7.74 17.78 -1.76
CA LYS A 90 6.64 17.59 -0.80
C LYS A 90 5.29 17.74 -1.50
N LYS A 91 5.08 18.80 -2.25
CA LYS A 91 3.86 19.03 -3.02
C LYS A 91 3.57 17.88 -3.99
N LYS A 92 4.60 17.38 -4.68
CA LYS A 92 4.48 16.23 -5.58
C LYS A 92 4.12 14.96 -4.83
N ASN A 93 4.72 14.72 -3.65
CA ASN A 93 4.35 13.59 -2.79
C ASN A 93 2.89 13.65 -2.36
N LEU A 94 2.40 14.80 -1.88
CA LEU A 94 0.99 14.99 -1.55
C LEU A 94 0.09 14.67 -2.76
N GLY A 95 0.47 15.09 -3.97
CA GLY A 95 -0.23 14.74 -5.20
C GLY A 95 -0.34 13.22 -5.42
N TYR A 96 0.70 12.46 -5.14
CA TYR A 96 0.64 10.99 -5.23
C TYR A 96 -0.36 10.38 -4.24
N PHE A 97 -0.45 10.91 -3.02
CA PHE A 97 -1.45 10.47 -2.03
C PHE A 97 -2.86 10.79 -2.51
N VAL A 98 -3.12 12.03 -2.92
CA VAL A 98 -4.44 12.48 -3.40
C VAL A 98 -4.92 11.63 -4.59
N ASP A 99 -4.08 11.47 -5.62
CA ASP A 99 -4.44 10.72 -6.82
C ASP A 99 -4.70 9.24 -6.50
N SER A 100 -3.84 8.66 -5.65
CA SER A 100 -3.98 7.25 -5.26
C SER A 100 -5.22 6.98 -4.42
N LEU A 101 -5.54 7.87 -3.47
CA LEU A 101 -6.72 7.69 -2.62
C LEU A 101 -8.03 7.90 -3.40
N LYS A 102 -8.09 8.87 -4.31
CA LYS A 102 -9.23 9.02 -5.22
C LYS A 102 -9.45 7.76 -6.08
N ALA A 103 -8.37 7.20 -6.61
CA ALA A 103 -8.48 5.95 -7.38
C ALA A 103 -8.84 4.75 -6.50
N ALA A 104 -8.31 4.67 -5.28
CA ALA A 104 -8.65 3.64 -4.31
C ALA A 104 -10.12 3.68 -3.90
N GLU A 105 -10.68 4.87 -3.65
CA GLU A 105 -12.11 5.05 -3.39
C GLU A 105 -12.98 4.61 -4.58
N ALA A 106 -12.59 5.01 -5.80
CA ALA A 106 -13.29 4.59 -7.02
C ALA A 106 -13.28 3.08 -7.21
N LEU A 107 -12.17 2.41 -6.85
CA LEU A 107 -12.02 0.95 -6.82
C LEU A 107 -12.82 0.29 -5.67
N GLY A 108 -13.23 1.03 -4.64
CA GLY A 108 -13.77 0.47 -3.41
C GLY A 108 -12.71 -0.23 -2.54
N ALA A 109 -11.44 0.07 -2.76
CA ALA A 109 -10.33 -0.46 -1.97
C ALA A 109 -10.39 0.04 -0.53
N LYS A 110 -9.93 -0.79 0.41
CA LYS A 110 -9.97 -0.48 1.84
C LYS A 110 -8.62 -0.04 2.40
N ARG A 111 -7.53 -0.35 1.71
CA ARG A 111 -6.16 -0.07 2.12
C ARG A 111 -5.34 0.46 0.95
N ALA A 112 -4.44 1.38 1.26
CA ALA A 112 -3.47 1.94 0.33
C ALA A 112 -2.06 1.76 0.91
N VAL A 113 -1.34 0.79 0.38
CA VAL A 113 0.04 0.45 0.75
C VAL A 113 1.00 1.41 0.08
N PHE A 114 2.03 1.86 0.78
CA PHE A 114 3.05 2.73 0.21
C PHE A 114 4.43 2.54 0.84
N HIS A 115 5.47 2.79 0.05
CA HIS A 115 6.86 2.84 0.53
C HIS A 115 7.11 4.17 1.23
N PRO A 116 7.65 4.20 2.46
CA PRO A 116 7.90 5.45 3.18
C PRO A 116 8.94 6.38 2.52
N GLY A 117 9.87 5.83 1.75
CA GLY A 117 10.83 6.61 0.98
C GLY A 117 12.30 6.31 1.29
N SER A 118 13.15 7.32 1.08
CA SER A 118 14.60 7.20 1.23
C SER A 118 15.07 7.52 2.65
N ALA A 119 16.05 6.78 3.13
CA ALA A 119 16.81 7.08 4.35
C ALA A 119 18.28 7.38 4.04
N SER A 120 18.59 7.82 2.81
CA SER A 120 19.94 8.16 2.38
C SER A 120 20.32 9.59 2.76
N GLY A 121 21.59 9.80 3.09
CA GLY A 121 22.19 11.16 3.12
C GLY A 121 22.08 11.90 4.43
N GLY A 122 21.94 11.22 5.59
CA GLY A 122 21.90 11.92 6.88
C GLY A 122 21.76 11.02 8.09
N ASN A 123 21.52 11.64 9.23
CA ASN A 123 21.18 10.94 10.47
C ASN A 123 19.80 10.28 10.33
N ARG A 124 19.74 8.97 10.54
CA ARG A 124 18.52 8.19 10.33
C ARG A 124 17.38 8.60 11.26
N GLY A 125 17.68 9.00 12.49
CA GLY A 125 16.69 9.50 13.42
C GLY A 125 16.06 10.82 12.96
N GLU A 126 16.88 11.76 12.47
CA GLU A 126 16.41 13.05 11.92
C GLU A 126 15.57 12.84 10.65
N ILE A 127 15.95 11.86 9.81
CA ILE A 127 15.18 11.50 8.61
C ILE A 127 13.82 10.94 9.00
N LEU A 128 13.75 10.07 10.00
CA LEU A 128 12.49 9.52 10.52
C LEU A 128 11.60 10.61 11.12
N GLU A 129 12.17 11.50 11.94
CA GLU A 129 11.45 12.62 12.55
C GLU A 129 10.81 13.52 11.46
N ARG A 130 11.60 13.88 10.44
CA ARG A 130 11.13 14.66 9.30
C ARG A 130 10.01 13.93 8.55
N ALA A 131 10.18 12.61 8.31
CA ALA A 131 9.16 11.80 7.64
C ALA A 131 7.85 11.75 8.43
N CYS A 132 7.90 11.55 9.75
CA CYS A 132 6.73 11.59 10.62
C CYS A 132 6.07 12.97 10.62
N GLY A 133 6.87 14.05 10.65
CA GLY A 133 6.36 15.44 10.56
C GLY A 133 5.61 15.70 9.26
N PHE A 134 6.23 15.37 8.13
CA PHE A 134 5.59 15.55 6.82
C PHE A 134 4.38 14.62 6.62
N PHE A 135 4.40 13.42 7.18
CA PHE A 135 3.25 12.52 7.10
C PHE A 135 2.03 13.08 7.86
N LYS A 136 2.24 13.76 9.00
CA LYS A 136 1.17 14.52 9.70
C LYS A 136 0.58 15.61 8.82
N GLU A 137 1.43 16.37 8.10
CA GLU A 137 0.98 17.41 7.17
C GLU A 137 0.13 16.81 6.03
N ILE A 138 0.57 15.66 5.48
CA ILE A 138 -0.20 14.94 4.45
C ILE A 138 -1.55 14.50 4.99
N ILE A 139 -1.61 13.89 6.18
CA ILE A 139 -2.86 13.41 6.79
C ILE A 139 -3.82 14.58 7.00
N ALA A 140 -3.34 15.71 7.54
CA ALA A 140 -4.17 16.91 7.73
C ALA A 140 -4.74 17.44 6.40
N ALA A 141 -3.93 17.49 5.34
CA ALA A 141 -4.39 17.90 4.03
C ALA A 141 -5.41 16.92 3.42
N LEU A 142 -5.23 15.63 3.64
CA LEU A 142 -6.17 14.60 3.18
C LEU A 142 -7.49 14.63 3.96
N ASP A 143 -7.47 14.96 5.25
CA ASP A 143 -8.67 15.18 6.07
C ASP A 143 -9.48 16.38 5.55
N GLU A 144 -8.82 17.51 5.24
CA GLU A 144 -9.46 18.68 4.63
C GLU A 144 -10.10 18.38 3.27
N MET A 145 -9.57 17.40 2.55
CA MET A 145 -10.10 16.94 1.25
C MET A 145 -11.12 15.79 1.38
N GLU A 146 -11.44 15.35 2.59
CA GLU A 146 -12.32 14.19 2.88
C GLU A 146 -11.85 12.88 2.22
N LEU A 147 -10.51 12.66 2.10
CA LEU A 147 -9.89 11.51 1.43
C LEU A 147 -9.38 10.43 2.38
N MET A 148 -9.65 10.51 3.69
CA MET A 148 -9.19 9.53 4.69
C MET A 148 -10.16 8.36 4.90
N ASN A 149 -10.95 7.99 3.86
CA ASN A 149 -11.84 6.83 3.88
C ASN A 149 -11.14 5.49 3.57
N VAL A 150 -9.89 5.57 3.12
CA VAL A 150 -9.02 4.43 2.82
C VAL A 150 -7.87 4.42 3.82
N THR A 151 -7.63 3.28 4.47
CA THR A 151 -6.54 3.14 5.44
C THR A 151 -5.18 3.25 4.75
N LEU A 152 -4.34 4.18 5.17
CA LEU A 152 -2.95 4.30 4.71
C LEU A 152 -2.07 3.28 5.43
N CYS A 153 -1.23 2.57 4.66
CA CYS A 153 -0.44 1.47 5.17
C CYS A 153 1.04 1.61 4.75
N PRO A 154 1.91 2.25 5.57
CA PRO A 154 3.35 2.26 5.32
C PRO A 154 3.90 0.84 5.36
N GLU A 155 4.79 0.51 4.40
CA GLU A 155 5.33 -0.83 4.21
C GLU A 155 6.76 -0.94 4.75
N THR A 156 7.08 -2.11 5.35
CA THR A 156 8.46 -2.44 5.69
C THR A 156 9.32 -2.66 4.46
N MET A 157 10.54 -2.08 4.44
CA MET A 157 11.41 -2.03 3.27
C MET A 157 12.65 -2.89 3.37
N GLY A 158 13.06 -3.49 2.24
CA GLY A 158 14.17 -4.44 2.19
C GLY A 158 15.57 -3.81 2.14
N LYS A 159 15.72 -2.60 1.57
CA LYS A 159 17.02 -1.95 1.42
C LYS A 159 17.35 -1.08 2.64
N ILE A 160 18.60 -1.14 3.12
CA ILE A 160 19.06 -0.37 4.28
C ILE A 160 18.97 1.14 4.05
N ASN A 161 19.14 1.60 2.82
CA ASN A 161 19.04 3.02 2.45
C ASN A 161 17.59 3.49 2.20
N GLN A 162 16.60 2.64 2.45
CA GLN A 162 15.19 3.01 2.49
C GLN A 162 14.71 3.14 3.94
N LEU A 163 13.85 4.12 4.18
CA LEU A 163 13.08 4.24 5.41
C LEU A 163 12.05 3.09 5.43
N GLY A 164 11.87 2.44 6.56
CA GLY A 164 10.90 1.35 6.69
C GLY A 164 11.49 0.05 7.26
N ASP A 165 12.38 0.12 8.26
CA ASP A 165 12.51 -1.03 9.16
C ASP A 165 11.26 -1.14 10.05
N LEU A 166 11.20 -2.17 10.88
CA LEU A 166 9.99 -2.43 11.67
C LEU A 166 9.67 -1.28 12.63
N ASP A 167 10.70 -0.76 13.32
CA ASP A 167 10.51 0.31 14.32
C ASP A 167 10.12 1.62 13.66
N GLU A 168 10.66 1.91 12.47
CA GLU A 168 10.32 3.07 11.66
C GLU A 168 8.89 3.03 11.14
N VAL A 169 8.43 1.86 10.68
CA VAL A 169 7.03 1.67 10.27
C VAL A 169 6.08 1.82 11.45
N ILE A 170 6.45 1.30 12.63
CA ILE A 170 5.67 1.50 13.86
C ILE A 170 5.62 3.00 14.22
N ALA A 171 6.74 3.72 14.11
CA ALA A 171 6.77 5.17 14.37
C ALA A 171 5.85 5.94 13.41
N LEU A 172 5.83 5.58 12.11
CA LEU A 172 4.91 6.16 11.14
C LEU A 172 3.44 5.82 11.45
N CYS A 173 3.14 4.61 11.92
CA CYS A 173 1.79 4.26 12.33
C CYS A 173 1.32 5.01 13.58
N ASN A 174 2.23 5.37 14.48
CA ASN A 174 1.92 6.16 15.67
C ASN A 174 1.65 7.66 15.39
N VAL A 175 1.76 8.09 14.13
CA VAL A 175 1.42 9.46 13.72
C VAL A 175 -0.08 9.72 13.81
N ASP A 176 -0.91 8.72 13.49
CA ASP A 176 -2.36 8.78 13.54
C ASP A 176 -2.92 7.36 13.74
N GLU A 177 -3.96 7.20 14.57
CA GLU A 177 -4.56 5.90 14.90
C GLU A 177 -5.21 5.16 13.71
N ARG A 178 -5.49 5.87 12.62
CA ARG A 178 -6.06 5.33 11.38
C ARG A 178 -5.02 4.66 10.48
N ILE A 179 -3.73 4.81 10.79
CA ILE A 179 -2.62 4.26 9.99
C ILE A 179 -2.29 2.85 10.48
N TRP A 180 -2.16 1.92 9.55
CA TRP A 180 -1.88 0.51 9.85
C TRP A 180 -0.65 0.02 9.08
N PRO A 181 0.21 -0.80 9.68
CA PRO A 181 1.41 -1.26 9.00
C PRO A 181 1.10 -2.27 7.90
N THR A 182 1.92 -2.24 6.84
CA THR A 182 2.11 -3.37 5.93
C THR A 182 3.44 -4.03 6.24
N ILE A 183 3.41 -5.32 6.58
CA ILE A 183 4.62 -6.08 6.91
C ILE A 183 4.96 -6.99 5.72
N ASP A 184 5.97 -6.59 4.96
CA ASP A 184 6.58 -7.45 3.93
C ASP A 184 7.70 -8.28 4.56
N PHE A 185 7.44 -9.56 4.76
CA PHE A 185 8.42 -10.49 5.36
C PHE A 185 9.61 -10.76 4.43
N GLY A 186 9.42 -10.67 3.11
CA GLY A 186 10.50 -10.78 2.14
C GLY A 186 11.46 -9.60 2.27
N HIS A 187 10.92 -8.39 2.39
CA HIS A 187 11.72 -7.19 2.65
C HIS A 187 12.49 -7.29 3.97
N LEU A 188 11.82 -7.67 5.05
CA LEU A 188 12.48 -7.84 6.36
C LEU A 188 13.56 -8.92 6.32
N HIS A 189 13.34 -10.03 5.62
CA HIS A 189 14.32 -11.08 5.42
C HIS A 189 15.54 -10.58 4.66
N CYS A 190 15.34 -9.87 3.56
CA CYS A 190 16.41 -9.26 2.78
C CYS A 190 17.20 -8.23 3.60
N ARG A 191 16.50 -7.33 4.32
CA ARG A 191 17.11 -6.31 5.18
C ARG A 191 17.95 -6.92 6.29
N GLY A 192 17.46 -7.99 6.90
CA GLY A 192 18.15 -8.74 7.96
C GLY A 192 19.15 -9.78 7.43
N LEU A 193 19.52 -9.74 6.13
CA LEU A 193 20.48 -10.67 5.52
C LEU A 193 20.16 -12.15 5.82
N GLY A 194 18.89 -12.51 5.75
CA GLY A 194 18.45 -13.87 6.02
C GLY A 194 18.13 -14.14 7.49
N ALA A 195 17.86 -13.13 8.30
CA ALA A 195 17.58 -13.26 9.74
C ALA A 195 16.28 -14.00 10.05
N ILE A 196 15.27 -13.95 9.17
CA ILE A 196 14.02 -14.70 9.35
C ILE A 196 14.28 -16.15 8.93
N LYS A 197 14.32 -17.02 9.94
CA LYS A 197 14.51 -18.46 9.73
C LYS A 197 13.16 -19.16 9.87
N SER A 198 12.87 -20.11 8.97
CA SER A 198 11.75 -21.04 9.18
C SER A 198 12.01 -21.86 10.45
N LYS A 199 10.95 -22.16 11.18
CA LYS A 199 11.00 -23.16 12.26
C LYS A 199 11.07 -24.55 11.67
#